data_8bb1d9931c52f3cb496ac0602787dac6
#
_entry.id   8bb1d9931c52f3cb496ac0602787dac6
#
_cell.length_a   1.000
_cell.length_b   1.000
_cell.length_c   1.000
_cell.angle_alpha   90.00
_cell.angle_beta   90.00
_cell.angle_gamma   90.00
#
_symmetry.space_group_name_H-M   'P 1'
#
loop_
_entity.id
_entity.type
_entity.pdbx_description
1 polymer ?
#
loop_
_entity_poly.entity_id
_entity_poly.type
_entity_poly.pdbx_seq_one_letter_code
_entity_poly.pdbx_strand_id
1 'polypeptide(L)'
;SNENKVVANNSRSDYYVWEQLLSYNQSAGKFKWGALLGTSAEVTNVSFVDASIEGLPNNDKNMAVIAAGTINAKVGGYPYSNSLLSFFGGLNFDYDERYLLSANLRYDGSSKFAKGHKWGVFPSVSAAWRFSGEKFMKSAGSWLSDGKIRASYGHIGNQNIGGGAYMSTWGSTIYDRYNFGSPSTAV
;
A
#
# COMPACT_ATOMS: atom_id res chain seq x y z
N SER A 1 -20.96 23.24 -29.76
CA SER A 1 -19.75 23.03 -30.60
C SER A 1 -18.83 22.06 -29.86
N ASN A 2 -18.48 20.94 -30.48
CA ASN A 2 -17.42 20.09 -29.95
C ASN A 2 -16.08 20.82 -30.17
N GLU A 3 -15.62 21.49 -29.13
CA GLU A 3 -14.31 22.11 -29.17
C GLU A 3 -13.25 21.04 -28.95
N ASN A 4 -12.28 20.99 -29.87
CA ASN A 4 -11.17 20.05 -29.77
C ASN A 4 -10.34 20.34 -28.53
N LYS A 5 -10.07 19.30 -27.75
CA LYS A 5 -9.32 19.40 -26.50
C LYS A 5 -8.06 18.54 -26.55
N VAL A 6 -6.97 19.09 -26.05
CA VAL A 6 -5.74 18.34 -25.73
C VAL A 6 -5.54 18.32 -24.23
N VAL A 7 -5.14 17.15 -23.72
CA VAL A 7 -4.75 16.96 -22.33
C VAL A 7 -3.37 16.33 -22.30
N ALA A 8 -2.48 16.92 -21.53
CA ALA A 8 -1.14 16.38 -21.26
C ALA A 8 -0.98 16.16 -19.75
N ASN A 9 -0.66 14.94 -19.39
CA ASN A 9 -0.41 14.56 -17.99
C ASN A 9 1.02 14.07 -17.86
N ASN A 10 1.71 14.53 -16.84
CA ASN A 10 3.03 14.03 -16.46
C ASN A 10 3.00 13.67 -14.98
N SER A 11 3.43 12.45 -14.65
CA SER A 11 3.55 11.99 -13.27
C SER A 11 4.93 11.37 -13.07
N ARG A 12 5.59 11.76 -12.01
CA ARG A 12 6.83 11.17 -11.53
C ARG A 12 6.63 10.64 -10.13
N SER A 13 7.04 9.39 -9.91
CA SER A 13 7.02 8.74 -8.61
C SER A 13 8.41 8.22 -8.27
N ASP A 14 8.97 8.70 -7.17
CA ASP A 14 10.24 8.25 -6.64
C ASP A 14 9.95 7.44 -5.35
N TYR A 15 10.39 6.18 -5.32
CA TYR A 15 10.23 5.28 -4.19
C TYR A 15 11.60 4.96 -3.58
N TYR A 16 11.70 5.13 -2.28
CA TYR A 16 12.88 4.81 -1.50
C TYR A 16 12.50 3.83 -0.39
N VAL A 17 13.31 2.82 -0.21
CA VAL A 17 13.16 1.85 0.88
C VAL A 17 14.51 1.62 1.55
N TRP A 18 14.49 1.56 2.87
CA TRP A 18 15.61 1.17 3.69
C TRP A 18 15.17 0.09 4.66
N GLU A 19 15.87 -1.04 4.65
CA GLU A 19 15.52 -2.20 5.45
C GLU A 19 16.72 -2.72 6.22
N GLN A 20 16.49 -3.20 7.44
CA GLN A 20 17.44 -3.96 8.22
C GLN A 20 16.80 -5.21 8.76
N LEU A 21 17.50 -6.34 8.62
CA LEU A 21 17.06 -7.65 9.06
C LEU A 21 18.15 -8.30 9.90
N LEU A 22 17.76 -8.83 11.05
CA LEU A 22 18.57 -9.69 11.90
C LEU A 22 17.88 -11.05 11.99
N SER A 23 18.58 -12.09 11.59
CA SER A 23 18.06 -13.44 11.67
C SER A 23 18.99 -14.33 12.50
N TYR A 24 18.40 -15.21 13.29
CA TYR A 24 19.11 -16.21 14.07
C TYR A 24 18.41 -17.55 13.91
N ASN A 25 19.18 -18.59 13.60
CA ASN A 25 18.67 -19.96 13.45
C ASN A 25 19.54 -20.91 14.25
N GLN A 26 18.90 -21.83 14.96
CA GLN A 26 19.57 -22.83 15.79
C GLN A 26 18.90 -24.20 15.61
N SER A 27 19.71 -25.23 15.70
CA SER A 27 19.25 -26.62 15.66
C SER A 27 19.88 -27.39 16.82
N ALA A 28 19.04 -28.12 17.55
CA ALA A 28 19.47 -28.97 18.68
C ALA A 28 18.74 -30.31 18.59
N GLY A 29 19.39 -31.31 18.03
CA GLY A 29 18.79 -32.62 17.78
C GLY A 29 17.56 -32.53 16.88
N LYS A 30 16.40 -32.88 17.41
CA LYS A 30 15.13 -32.83 16.69
C LYS A 30 14.45 -31.45 16.70
N PHE A 31 14.97 -30.52 17.46
CA PHE A 31 14.40 -29.20 17.61
C PHE A 31 15.16 -28.18 16.77
N LYS A 32 14.46 -27.48 15.88
CA LYS A 32 14.99 -26.37 15.10
C LYS A 32 14.15 -25.14 15.42
N TRP A 33 14.79 -24.01 15.59
CA TRP A 33 14.08 -22.76 15.77
C TRP A 33 14.82 -21.59 15.10
N GLY A 34 14.05 -20.61 14.71
CA GLY A 34 14.56 -19.39 14.10
C GLY A 34 13.84 -18.17 14.64
N ALA A 35 14.56 -17.08 14.75
CA ALA A 35 14.05 -15.77 15.10
C ALA A 35 14.45 -14.77 14.02
N LEU A 36 13.54 -13.88 13.66
CA LEU A 36 13.74 -12.76 12.77
C LEU A 36 13.31 -11.47 13.47
N LEU A 37 14.12 -10.44 13.37
CA LEU A 37 13.76 -9.06 13.73
C LEU A 37 14.09 -8.16 12.56
N GLY A 38 13.22 -7.20 12.28
CA GLY A 38 13.44 -6.29 11.16
C GLY A 38 12.78 -4.94 11.36
N THR A 39 13.31 -3.98 10.62
CA THR A 39 12.72 -2.66 10.45
C THR A 39 12.76 -2.28 8.98
N SER A 40 11.75 -1.56 8.52
CA SER A 40 11.65 -1.03 7.16
C SER A 40 11.15 0.40 7.21
N ALA A 41 11.80 1.31 6.50
CA ALA A 41 11.37 2.68 6.29
C ALA A 41 11.19 2.92 4.80
N GLU A 42 9.99 3.32 4.42
CA GLU A 42 9.61 3.54 3.03
C GLU A 42 9.14 4.98 2.84
N VAL A 43 9.53 5.60 1.74
CA VAL A 43 9.06 6.93 1.33
C VAL A 43 8.72 6.90 -0.16
N THR A 44 7.53 7.36 -0.49
CA THR A 44 7.08 7.56 -1.86
C THR A 44 6.81 9.04 -2.08
N ASN A 45 7.54 9.66 -2.98
CA ASN A 45 7.32 11.04 -3.41
C ASN A 45 6.70 11.02 -4.80
N VAL A 46 5.56 11.67 -4.94
CA VAL A 46 4.86 11.78 -6.23
C VAL A 46 4.74 13.25 -6.58
N SER A 47 5.11 13.59 -7.80
CA SER A 47 4.81 14.87 -8.43
C SER A 47 3.94 14.64 -9.65
N PHE A 48 2.93 15.47 -9.78
CA PHE A 48 1.94 15.34 -10.83
C PHE A 48 1.66 16.72 -11.41
N VAL A 49 1.66 16.80 -12.73
CA VAL A 49 1.31 18.01 -13.49
C VAL A 49 0.34 17.59 -14.59
N ASP A 50 -0.77 18.29 -14.65
CA ASP A 50 -1.73 18.18 -15.73
C ASP A 50 -1.91 19.51 -16.44
N ALA A 51 -2.07 19.45 -17.74
CA ALA A 51 -2.39 20.61 -18.56
C ALA A 51 -3.45 20.23 -19.58
N SER A 52 -4.40 21.13 -19.81
CA SER A 52 -5.37 20.96 -20.88
C SER A 52 -5.69 22.28 -21.54
N ILE A 53 -6.00 22.22 -22.84
CA ILE A 53 -6.37 23.37 -23.63
C ILE A 53 -7.38 22.98 -24.69
N GLU A 54 -8.23 23.90 -25.10
CA GLU A 54 -9.24 23.75 -26.13
C GLU A 54 -9.01 24.72 -27.28
N GLY A 55 -9.83 24.64 -28.34
CA GLY A 55 -9.73 25.54 -29.50
C GLY A 55 -8.52 25.27 -30.37
N LEU A 56 -8.26 24.01 -30.72
CA LEU A 56 -7.23 23.62 -31.67
C LEU A 56 -7.63 24.03 -33.09
N PRO A 57 -6.67 24.42 -33.93
CA PRO A 57 -6.96 24.91 -35.29
C PRO A 57 -7.56 23.83 -36.23
N ASN A 58 -7.34 22.57 -35.92
CA ASN A 58 -7.89 21.42 -36.67
C ASN A 58 -7.93 20.15 -35.80
N ASN A 59 -8.44 19.05 -36.37
CA ASN A 59 -8.54 17.74 -35.75
C ASN A 59 -7.37 16.80 -36.07
N ASP A 60 -6.28 17.32 -36.63
CA ASP A 60 -5.10 16.49 -36.94
C ASP A 60 -4.38 16.11 -35.62
N LYS A 61 -4.29 14.82 -35.35
CA LYS A 61 -3.63 14.28 -34.15
C LYS A 61 -2.15 14.63 -34.08
N ASN A 62 -1.48 14.86 -35.22
CA ASN A 62 -0.07 15.23 -35.25
C ASN A 62 0.16 16.70 -34.82
N MET A 63 -0.88 17.52 -34.89
CA MET A 63 -0.87 18.92 -34.47
C MET A 63 -1.55 19.15 -33.08
N ALA A 64 -1.98 18.08 -32.43
CA ALA A 64 -2.63 18.13 -31.12
C ALA A 64 -1.61 18.31 -30.01
N VAL A 65 -1.04 19.50 -29.90
CA VAL A 65 -0.09 19.92 -28.85
C VAL A 65 -0.68 21.04 -27.99
N ILE A 66 -0.30 21.09 -26.73
CA ILE A 66 -0.80 22.11 -25.79
C ILE A 66 -0.60 23.54 -26.33
N ALA A 67 0.51 23.80 -26.99
CA ALA A 67 0.84 25.13 -27.54
C ALA A 67 -0.08 25.58 -28.72
N ALA A 68 -0.84 24.66 -29.31
CA ALA A 68 -1.70 24.97 -30.46
C ALA A 68 -3.12 25.40 -30.08
N GLY A 69 -3.55 25.21 -28.84
CA GLY A 69 -4.86 25.62 -28.37
C GLY A 69 -4.92 27.09 -28.03
N THR A 70 -6.12 27.66 -28.04
CA THR A 70 -6.32 29.11 -27.88
C THR A 70 -7.26 29.50 -26.76
N ILE A 71 -8.05 28.56 -26.24
CA ILE A 71 -9.07 28.85 -25.21
C ILE A 71 -9.06 27.80 -24.10
N ASN A 72 -9.62 28.19 -22.96
CA ASN A 72 -9.84 27.31 -21.80
C ASN A 72 -8.57 26.59 -21.29
N ALA A 73 -7.43 27.29 -21.32
CA ALA A 73 -6.18 26.75 -20.77
C ALA A 73 -6.33 26.48 -19.27
N LYS A 74 -6.04 25.24 -18.88
CA LYS A 74 -6.02 24.82 -17.46
C LYS A 74 -4.69 24.12 -17.20
N VAL A 75 -4.08 24.50 -16.08
CA VAL A 75 -2.86 23.86 -15.58
C VAL A 75 -3.10 23.53 -14.11
N GLY A 76 -2.81 22.30 -13.74
CA GLY A 76 -2.93 21.81 -12.39
C GLY A 76 -1.74 20.96 -12.01
N GLY A 77 -1.69 20.58 -10.76
CA GLY A 77 -0.70 19.66 -10.25
C GLY A 77 -0.29 19.98 -8.83
N TYR A 78 0.14 18.97 -8.13
CA TYR A 78 0.64 19.11 -6.75
C TYR A 78 1.58 17.95 -6.43
N PRO A 79 2.62 18.18 -5.61
CA PRO A 79 3.41 17.11 -5.05
C PRO A 79 2.73 16.54 -3.81
N TYR A 80 2.90 15.25 -3.57
CA TYR A 80 2.57 14.64 -2.29
C TYR A 80 3.60 13.57 -1.92
N SER A 81 3.73 13.31 -0.62
CA SER A 81 4.64 12.30 -0.09
C SER A 81 3.91 11.42 0.91
N ASN A 82 4.18 10.14 0.85
CA ASN A 82 3.73 9.16 1.82
C ASN A 82 4.93 8.43 2.41
N SER A 83 4.86 8.12 3.70
CA SER A 83 5.88 7.32 4.39
C SER A 83 5.25 6.20 5.20
N LEU A 84 5.98 5.10 5.29
CA LEU A 84 5.65 3.94 6.12
C LEU A 84 6.90 3.55 6.91
N LEU A 85 6.73 3.40 8.23
CA LEU A 85 7.76 2.88 9.11
C LEU A 85 7.23 1.61 9.75
N SER A 86 7.99 0.54 9.65
CA SER A 86 7.59 -0.79 10.10
C SER A 86 8.65 -1.41 11.00
N PHE A 87 8.19 -2.05 12.07
CA PHE A 87 8.98 -2.95 12.89
C PHE A 87 8.32 -4.31 12.87
N PHE A 88 9.09 -5.35 12.66
CA PHE A 88 8.51 -6.68 12.60
C PHE A 88 9.44 -7.73 13.21
N GLY A 89 8.84 -8.79 13.71
CA GLY A 89 9.55 -9.93 14.25
C GLY A 89 8.79 -11.22 14.00
N GLY A 90 9.54 -12.31 13.94
CA GLY A 90 8.99 -13.64 13.71
C GLY A 90 9.77 -14.70 14.46
N LEU A 91 9.05 -15.71 14.92
CA LEU A 91 9.59 -16.92 15.53
C LEU A 91 9.07 -18.11 14.77
N ASN A 92 9.97 -19.05 14.45
CA ASN A 92 9.63 -20.31 13.81
C ASN A 92 10.18 -21.45 14.66
N PHE A 93 9.38 -22.45 14.88
CA PHE A 93 9.73 -23.66 15.60
C PHE A 93 9.40 -24.88 14.76
N ASP A 94 10.30 -25.82 14.74
CA ASP A 94 10.14 -27.13 14.09
C ASP A 94 10.63 -28.21 15.04
N TYR A 95 9.76 -29.15 15.35
CA TYR A 95 10.11 -30.31 16.13
C TYR A 95 9.98 -31.57 15.29
N ASP A 96 11.11 -32.25 15.09
CA ASP A 96 11.24 -33.54 14.40
C ASP A 96 10.65 -33.51 12.98
N GLU A 97 10.66 -32.33 12.32
CA GLU A 97 10.08 -32.09 10.99
C GLU A 97 8.58 -32.47 10.88
N ARG A 98 7.92 -32.62 12.02
CA ARG A 98 6.50 -33.02 12.12
C ARG A 98 5.60 -31.90 12.66
N TYR A 99 6.07 -31.18 13.64
CA TYR A 99 5.31 -30.12 14.30
C TYR A 99 5.97 -28.79 14.03
N LEU A 100 5.30 -27.94 13.27
CA LEU A 100 5.79 -26.63 12.89
C LEU A 100 4.88 -25.57 13.49
N LEU A 101 5.48 -24.55 14.10
CA LEU A 101 4.78 -23.40 14.65
C LEU A 101 5.49 -22.14 14.17
N SER A 102 4.73 -21.15 13.72
CA SER A 102 5.25 -19.83 13.38
C SER A 102 4.39 -18.75 14.03
N ALA A 103 5.02 -17.73 14.59
CA ALA A 103 4.37 -16.55 15.12
C ALA A 103 5.06 -15.32 14.57
N ASN A 104 4.30 -14.35 14.07
CA ASN A 104 4.82 -13.10 13.56
C ASN A 104 4.05 -11.92 14.15
N LEU A 105 4.74 -10.83 14.36
CA LEU A 105 4.19 -9.56 14.80
C LEU A 105 4.75 -8.46 13.90
N ARG A 106 3.87 -7.61 13.37
CA ARG A 106 4.25 -6.43 12.61
C ARG A 106 3.59 -5.19 13.22
N TYR A 107 4.36 -4.13 13.36
CA TYR A 107 3.94 -2.84 13.89
C TYR A 107 4.25 -1.77 12.86
N ASP A 108 3.23 -1.24 12.21
CA ASP A 108 3.34 -0.34 11.07
C ASP A 108 2.79 1.04 11.40
N GLY A 109 3.56 2.07 11.05
CA GLY A 109 3.16 3.46 11.16
C GLY A 109 3.12 4.14 9.79
N SER A 110 1.93 4.54 9.34
CA SER A 110 1.72 5.17 8.03
C SER A 110 1.35 6.64 8.15
N SER A 111 1.96 7.48 7.31
CA SER A 111 1.65 8.91 7.20
C SER A 111 0.26 9.18 6.61
N LYS A 112 -0.38 8.18 6.00
CA LYS A 112 -1.71 8.29 5.39
C LYS A 112 -2.84 8.41 6.39
N PHE A 113 -2.57 8.11 7.67
CA PHE A 113 -3.57 8.15 8.73
C PHE A 113 -3.44 9.40 9.61
N ALA A 114 -4.54 9.78 10.25
CA ALA A 114 -4.60 10.92 11.15
C ALA A 114 -3.63 10.81 12.34
N LYS A 115 -3.23 11.95 12.88
CA LYS A 115 -2.44 12.00 14.12
C LYS A 115 -3.17 11.23 15.23
N GLY A 116 -2.47 10.35 15.92
CA GLY A 116 -3.03 9.46 16.94
C GLY A 116 -3.51 8.10 16.43
N HIS A 117 -3.68 7.90 15.13
CA HIS A 117 -4.14 6.64 14.52
C HIS A 117 -3.19 6.12 13.44
N LYS A 118 -1.94 6.58 13.45
CA LYS A 118 -0.95 6.22 12.43
C LYS A 118 -0.43 4.79 12.55
N TRP A 119 -0.52 4.20 13.73
CA TRP A 119 0.11 2.93 14.06
C TRP A 119 -0.89 1.81 14.17
N GLY A 120 -0.56 0.66 13.59
CA GLY A 120 -1.32 -0.58 13.65
C GLY A 120 -0.44 -1.76 14.04
N VAL A 121 -1.02 -2.72 14.75
CA VAL A 121 -0.38 -3.98 15.16
C VAL A 121 -1.02 -5.12 14.41
N PHE A 122 -0.22 -5.96 13.76
CA PHE A 122 -0.65 -7.05 12.91
C PHE A 122 0.00 -8.37 13.34
N PRO A 123 -0.61 -9.08 14.30
CA PRO A 123 -0.14 -10.39 14.72
C PRO A 123 -0.61 -11.48 13.75
N SER A 124 0.21 -12.52 13.60
CA SER A 124 -0.19 -13.75 12.93
C SER A 124 0.45 -14.96 13.58
N VAL A 125 -0.24 -16.07 13.55
CA VAL A 125 0.22 -17.36 14.03
C VAL A 125 -0.18 -18.45 13.04
N SER A 126 0.70 -19.44 12.85
CA SER A 126 0.37 -20.63 12.07
C SER A 126 0.95 -21.86 12.73
N ALA A 127 0.23 -22.97 12.63
CA ALA A 127 0.66 -24.28 13.06
C ALA A 127 0.50 -25.29 11.91
N ALA A 128 1.43 -26.22 11.82
CA ALA A 128 1.33 -27.30 10.85
C ALA A 128 1.76 -28.61 11.48
N TRP A 129 1.05 -29.67 11.13
CA TRP A 129 1.34 -31.03 11.53
C TRP A 129 1.55 -31.90 10.29
N ARG A 130 2.77 -32.41 10.16
CA ARG A 130 3.14 -33.38 9.12
C ARG A 130 2.86 -34.79 9.63
N PHE A 131 1.62 -35.23 9.48
CA PHE A 131 1.15 -36.51 9.99
C PHE A 131 1.78 -37.70 9.25
N SER A 132 2.23 -37.52 8.00
CA SER A 132 2.96 -38.57 7.25
C SER A 132 4.27 -38.99 7.92
N GLY A 133 4.88 -38.13 8.74
CA GLY A 133 6.07 -38.46 9.52
C GLY A 133 5.81 -39.26 10.79
N GLU A 134 4.54 -39.49 11.15
CA GLU A 134 4.17 -40.22 12.36
C GLU A 134 4.37 -41.74 12.22
N LYS A 135 4.64 -42.38 13.35
CA LYS A 135 4.87 -43.82 13.38
C LYS A 135 3.69 -44.67 12.86
N PHE A 136 2.45 -44.21 13.13
CA PHE A 136 1.24 -44.87 12.68
C PHE A 136 1.00 -44.77 11.17
N MET A 137 1.65 -43.82 10.47
CA MET A 137 1.55 -43.64 9.03
C MET A 137 2.60 -44.40 8.22
N LYS A 138 3.53 -45.10 8.88
CA LYS A 138 4.59 -45.84 8.18
C LYS A 138 4.05 -46.91 7.23
N SER A 139 2.93 -47.52 7.55
CA SER A 139 2.27 -48.53 6.69
C SER A 139 1.60 -47.91 5.45
N ALA A 140 1.28 -46.63 5.48
CA ALA A 140 0.67 -45.89 4.38
C ALA A 140 1.71 -45.32 3.39
N GLY A 141 3.00 -45.47 3.66
CA GLY A 141 4.08 -44.89 2.85
C GLY A 141 4.18 -45.44 1.41
N SER A 142 3.48 -46.53 1.09
CA SER A 142 3.41 -47.05 -0.27
C SER A 142 2.53 -46.20 -1.22
N TRP A 143 1.55 -45.46 -0.70
CA TRP A 143 0.62 -44.66 -1.49
C TRP A 143 0.61 -43.18 -1.07
N LEU A 144 1.07 -42.84 0.14
CA LEU A 144 1.14 -41.46 0.66
C LEU A 144 2.60 -41.08 0.96
N SER A 145 3.22 -40.33 0.07
CA SER A 145 4.61 -39.88 0.22
C SER A 145 4.76 -38.69 1.20
N ASP A 146 3.80 -37.78 1.24
CA ASP A 146 3.76 -36.66 2.21
C ASP A 146 2.33 -36.22 2.49
N GLY A 147 2.05 -35.92 3.77
CA GLY A 147 0.76 -35.44 4.23
C GLY A 147 0.94 -34.45 5.37
N LYS A 148 0.41 -33.24 5.21
CA LYS A 148 0.50 -32.13 6.17
C LYS A 148 -0.81 -31.38 6.29
N ILE A 149 -1.23 -31.09 7.51
CA ILE A 149 -2.35 -30.20 7.81
C ILE A 149 -1.76 -28.89 8.32
N ARG A 150 -2.30 -27.76 7.87
CA ARG A 150 -1.90 -26.41 8.31
C ARG A 150 -3.13 -25.62 8.70
N ALA A 151 -3.02 -24.85 9.78
CA ALA A 151 -3.96 -23.82 10.19
C ALA A 151 -3.22 -22.53 10.45
N SER A 152 -3.82 -21.40 10.08
CA SER A 152 -3.25 -20.07 10.33
C SER A 152 -4.35 -19.07 10.66
N TYR A 153 -3.98 -18.12 11.50
CA TYR A 153 -4.80 -16.96 11.84
C TYR A 153 -3.93 -15.71 11.87
N GLY A 154 -4.46 -14.59 11.39
CA GLY A 154 -3.72 -13.34 11.39
C GLY A 154 -4.61 -12.12 11.12
N HIS A 155 -4.12 -10.97 11.55
CA HIS A 155 -4.69 -9.68 11.23
C HIS A 155 -3.89 -9.04 10.10
N ILE A 156 -4.60 -8.46 9.13
CA ILE A 156 -3.99 -7.76 7.98
C ILE A 156 -4.44 -6.31 8.01
N GLY A 157 -3.47 -5.40 7.89
CA GLY A 157 -3.73 -3.97 7.69
C GLY A 157 -3.85 -3.62 6.22
N ASN A 158 -4.66 -2.61 5.93
CA ASN A 158 -4.75 -2.01 4.60
C ASN A 158 -4.51 -0.51 4.70
N GLN A 159 -3.46 -0.01 4.04
CA GLN A 159 -3.17 1.43 3.90
C GLN A 159 -3.49 1.98 2.50
N ASN A 160 -4.18 1.21 1.65
CA ASN A 160 -4.53 1.66 0.31
C ASN A 160 -5.73 2.61 0.33
N ILE A 161 -5.53 3.75 1.01
CA ILE A 161 -6.45 4.87 1.07
C ILE A 161 -5.81 6.08 0.40
N GLY A 162 -6.64 6.96 -0.15
CA GLY A 162 -6.18 8.24 -0.70
C GLY A 162 -5.45 9.07 0.35
N GLY A 163 -4.37 9.75 -0.05
CA GLY A 163 -3.68 10.68 0.84
C GLY A 163 -4.65 11.76 1.34
N GLY A 164 -4.69 11.99 2.65
CA GLY A 164 -5.60 12.96 3.24
C GLY A 164 -7.06 12.53 3.38
N ALA A 165 -7.39 11.26 3.18
CA ALA A 165 -8.76 10.74 3.31
C ALA A 165 -9.38 11.00 4.70
N TYR A 166 -8.59 11.30 5.71
CA TYR A 166 -9.02 11.69 7.06
C TYR A 166 -9.24 13.20 7.24
N MET A 167 -8.89 14.02 6.25
CA MET A 167 -9.07 15.47 6.32
C MET A 167 -10.44 15.85 5.76
N SER A 168 -11.17 16.70 6.50
CA SER A 168 -12.34 17.36 5.95
C SER A 168 -11.88 18.38 4.93
N THR A 169 -12.28 18.22 3.69
CA THR A 169 -12.00 19.18 2.61
C THR A 169 -13.23 20.04 2.39
N TRP A 170 -13.01 21.36 2.37
CA TRP A 170 -14.03 22.31 1.95
C TRP A 170 -13.78 22.62 0.48
N GLY A 171 -14.76 22.32 -0.35
CA GLY A 171 -14.77 22.78 -1.74
C GLY A 171 -15.62 24.03 -1.83
N SER A 172 -15.11 25.13 -2.35
CA SER A 172 -15.93 26.26 -2.77
C SER A 172 -16.01 26.26 -4.30
N THR A 173 -17.20 26.40 -4.82
CA THR A 173 -17.41 26.66 -6.25
C THR A 173 -17.74 28.12 -6.46
N ILE A 174 -17.58 28.63 -7.67
CA ILE A 174 -18.00 30.00 -8.02
C ILE A 174 -19.51 30.24 -7.80
N TYR A 175 -20.27 29.17 -7.55
CA TYR A 175 -21.71 29.21 -7.24
C TYR A 175 -22.01 29.20 -5.75
N ASP A 176 -21.01 28.88 -4.89
CA ASP A 176 -21.16 28.90 -3.43
C ASP A 176 -21.02 30.34 -2.93
N ARG A 177 -22.04 31.15 -3.17
CA ARG A 177 -22.10 32.53 -2.70
C ARG A 177 -22.78 32.57 -1.34
N TYR A 178 -22.06 33.01 -0.33
CA TYR A 178 -22.63 33.33 0.96
C TYR A 178 -23.32 34.70 0.88
N ASN A 179 -24.62 34.73 1.11
CA ASN A 179 -25.37 35.98 1.18
C ASN A 179 -25.32 36.52 2.61
N PHE A 180 -24.47 37.47 2.90
CA PHE A 180 -24.40 38.16 4.20
C PHE A 180 -25.51 39.20 4.39
N GLY A 181 -26.76 38.85 4.12
CA GLY A 181 -27.88 39.66 4.54
C GLY A 181 -28.09 40.98 3.83
N SER A 182 -27.46 41.23 2.69
CA SER A 182 -27.82 42.35 1.81
C SER A 182 -28.50 41.84 0.54
N PRO A 183 -29.76 42.17 0.33
CA PRO A 183 -30.39 41.92 -0.95
C PRO A 183 -29.83 42.89 -1.96
N SER A 184 -29.30 42.41 -3.04
CA SER A 184 -28.82 43.16 -4.19
C SER A 184 -27.40 43.74 -4.12
N THR A 185 -26.47 42.94 -4.60
CA THR A 185 -25.60 43.31 -5.74
C THR A 185 -24.84 42.05 -6.12
N ALA A 186 -25.33 41.36 -7.14
CA ALA A 186 -24.49 40.45 -7.90
C ALA A 186 -23.52 41.33 -8.70
N VAL A 187 -22.24 41.19 -8.43
CA VAL A 187 -21.17 41.61 -9.33
C VAL A 187 -20.60 40.35 -9.96
#